data_39409059bf463caf63a3b6f6ad2954c3
#
_entry.id   39409059bf463caf63a3b6f6ad2954c3
#
_cell.length_a   1.000
_cell.length_b   1.000
_cell.length_c   1.000
_cell.angle_alpha   90.00
_cell.angle_beta   90.00
_cell.angle_gamma   90.00
#
_symmetry.space_group_name_H-M   'P 1'
#
loop_
_entity.id
_entity.type
_entity.pdbx_description
1 polymer ?
#
loop_
_entity_poly.entity_id
_entity_poly.type
_entity_poly.pdbx_seq_one_letter_code
_entity_poly.pdbx_strand_id
1 'polypeptide(L)'
;MGRRALLLASGLGLLVLVACAGKGKVIPIDIRGSDSAGPAMTKETGGLSVAVTAFEDSRPEKNRLGTRTHFWGGESYFNLLGGKPGAEVAAQAVADYLKMKGWRAELVKPGGSGAESNADVTLSGKLLDLSVDAKGKFLQTEISSKSKIVVQALNRADGSMVRMTLNGAGTESVFWFDPEDAQGLMNEVLIASLEKLVANTKVENNLLRLK
;
A
#
# COMPACT_ATOMS: atom_id res chain seq x y z
N MET A 1 -29.77 68.80 44.30
CA MET A 1 -29.95 68.47 42.87
C MET A 1 -28.75 67.65 42.43
N GLY A 2 -28.85 66.34 42.48
CA GLY A 2 -27.73 65.44 42.15
C GLY A 2 -27.93 64.76 40.81
N ARG A 3 -26.98 64.90 39.90
CA ARG A 3 -26.93 64.19 38.64
C ARG A 3 -26.08 62.93 38.80
N ARG A 4 -26.73 61.79 38.81
CA ARG A 4 -26.06 60.47 38.81
C ARG A 4 -25.59 60.19 37.38
N ALA A 5 -24.28 60.13 37.18
CA ALA A 5 -23.66 59.63 35.93
C ALA A 5 -23.67 58.09 35.92
N LEU A 6 -24.36 57.52 34.95
CA LEU A 6 -24.43 56.10 34.73
C LEU A 6 -23.25 55.71 33.81
N LEU A 7 -22.24 55.02 34.38
CA LEU A 7 -21.13 54.43 33.61
C LEU A 7 -21.57 53.08 33.07
N LEU A 8 -21.85 53.00 31.79
CA LEU A 8 -22.05 51.79 31.04
C LEU A 8 -20.65 51.14 30.75
N ALA A 9 -20.28 50.15 31.48
CA ALA A 9 -19.11 49.33 31.18
C ALA A 9 -19.48 48.34 30.09
N SER A 10 -19.08 48.60 28.84
CA SER A 10 -19.18 47.65 27.74
C SER A 10 -18.11 46.57 27.92
N GLY A 11 -18.50 45.44 28.45
CA GLY A 11 -17.68 44.23 28.50
C GLY A 11 -17.55 43.63 27.08
N LEU A 12 -16.45 43.88 26.41
CA LEU A 12 -16.09 43.19 25.15
C LEU A 12 -15.62 41.79 25.49
N GLY A 13 -16.55 40.84 25.42
CA GLY A 13 -16.28 39.41 25.62
C GLY A 13 -15.47 38.91 24.44
N LEU A 14 -14.17 38.73 24.64
CA LEU A 14 -13.26 38.07 23.70
C LEU A 14 -13.62 36.58 23.64
N LEU A 15 -14.45 36.18 22.68
CA LEU A 15 -14.72 34.77 22.36
C LEU A 15 -13.43 34.17 21.79
N VAL A 16 -12.65 33.53 22.65
CA VAL A 16 -11.54 32.67 22.23
C VAL A 16 -12.17 31.43 21.61
N LEU A 17 -12.29 31.42 20.30
CA LEU A 17 -12.57 30.21 19.52
C LEU A 17 -11.35 29.31 19.65
N VAL A 18 -11.36 28.41 20.63
CA VAL A 18 -10.46 27.26 20.65
C VAL A 18 -10.83 26.42 19.44
N ALA A 19 -10.15 26.67 18.32
CA ALA A 19 -10.16 25.78 17.19
C ALA A 19 -9.54 24.45 17.67
N CYS A 20 -10.39 23.50 18.03
CA CYS A 20 -9.98 22.11 18.15
C CYS A 20 -9.43 21.72 16.77
N ALA A 21 -8.11 21.79 16.63
CA ALA A 21 -7.40 21.14 15.53
C ALA A 21 -7.63 19.64 15.71
N GLY A 22 -8.79 19.17 15.23
CA GLY A 22 -9.17 17.76 15.23
C GLY A 22 -8.10 17.01 14.47
N LYS A 23 -7.54 15.96 15.06
CA LYS A 23 -6.72 14.97 14.35
C LYS A 23 -7.51 14.61 13.11
N GLY A 24 -6.91 14.78 11.90
CA GLY A 24 -7.60 14.57 10.64
C GLY A 24 -8.26 13.18 10.60
N LYS A 25 -9.39 13.08 9.91
CA LYS A 25 -10.14 11.82 9.79
C LYS A 25 -9.25 10.76 9.18
N VAL A 26 -9.19 9.58 9.79
CA VAL A 26 -8.49 8.42 9.23
C VAL A 26 -9.41 7.71 8.25
N ILE A 27 -8.89 7.42 7.05
CA ILE A 27 -9.55 6.66 5.98
C ILE A 27 -8.82 5.32 5.88
N PRO A 28 -9.46 4.20 6.25
CA PRO A 28 -8.83 2.89 6.12
C PRO A 28 -8.78 2.46 4.65
N ILE A 29 -7.66 1.86 4.25
CA ILE A 29 -7.41 1.27 2.93
C ILE A 29 -7.15 -0.22 3.10
N ASP A 30 -7.92 -1.05 2.40
CA ASP A 30 -7.71 -2.50 2.33
C ASP A 30 -6.92 -2.84 1.08
N ILE A 31 -5.71 -3.34 1.25
CA ILE A 31 -4.83 -3.71 0.15
C ILE A 31 -4.92 -5.21 -0.08
N ARG A 32 -5.20 -5.59 -1.32
CA ARG A 32 -5.34 -6.97 -1.75
C ARG A 32 -4.49 -7.25 -2.97
N GLY A 33 -3.78 -8.36 -2.95
CA GLY A 33 -2.99 -8.81 -4.11
C GLY A 33 -3.83 -9.45 -5.24
N SER A 34 -5.15 -9.55 -5.09
CA SER A 34 -6.00 -10.40 -5.93
C SER A 34 -7.30 -9.80 -6.44
N ASP A 35 -7.58 -8.51 -6.23
CA ASP A 35 -8.89 -7.91 -6.51
C ASP A 35 -9.21 -7.67 -8.00
N SER A 36 -8.26 -7.83 -8.89
CA SER A 36 -8.55 -7.84 -10.33
C SER A 36 -8.68 -9.28 -10.79
N ALA A 37 -9.89 -9.80 -10.82
CA ALA A 37 -10.21 -11.07 -11.44
C ALA A 37 -9.96 -11.04 -12.96
N GLY A 38 -8.69 -10.98 -13.33
CA GLY A 38 -8.27 -11.44 -14.63
C GLY A 38 -8.44 -12.98 -14.65
N PRO A 39 -8.78 -13.58 -15.81
CA PRO A 39 -8.95 -15.02 -15.89
C PRO A 39 -7.71 -15.70 -15.31
N ALA A 40 -7.92 -16.67 -14.42
CA ALA A 40 -6.85 -17.51 -13.90
C ALA A 40 -6.07 -18.04 -15.10
N MET A 41 -4.85 -17.52 -15.29
CA MET A 41 -4.04 -17.93 -16.42
C MET A 41 -3.68 -19.39 -16.24
N THR A 42 -4.04 -20.15 -17.27
CA THR A 42 -3.73 -21.55 -17.47
C THR A 42 -2.33 -21.92 -16.98
N LYS A 43 -2.29 -22.96 -16.24
CA LYS A 43 -1.31 -23.94 -15.74
C LYS A 43 0.04 -24.11 -16.49
N GLU A 44 0.71 -23.02 -16.92
CA GLU A 44 1.99 -23.11 -17.65
C GLU A 44 3.23 -22.79 -16.82
N THR A 45 3.10 -22.28 -15.61
CA THR A 45 4.22 -22.16 -14.68
C THR A 45 4.30 -23.44 -13.87
N GLY A 46 5.08 -24.40 -14.34
CA GLY A 46 5.29 -25.67 -13.66
C GLY A 46 5.59 -25.48 -12.19
N GLY A 47 4.55 -25.67 -11.39
CA GLY A 47 4.48 -25.95 -9.95
C GLY A 47 5.56 -25.44 -9.00
N LEU A 48 6.28 -24.37 -9.31
CA LEU A 48 7.33 -23.83 -8.44
C LEU A 48 6.77 -23.46 -7.06
N SER A 49 7.37 -23.98 -6.00
CA SER A 49 6.99 -23.61 -4.65
C SER A 49 7.81 -22.41 -4.18
N VAL A 50 7.12 -21.39 -3.67
CA VAL A 50 7.72 -20.13 -3.26
C VAL A 50 7.36 -19.82 -1.82
N ALA A 51 8.38 -19.73 -0.96
CA ALA A 51 8.23 -19.22 0.39
C ALA A 51 8.45 -17.69 0.35
N VAL A 52 7.40 -16.92 0.58
CA VAL A 52 7.50 -15.46 0.72
C VAL A 52 7.77 -15.14 2.18
N THR A 53 8.92 -14.55 2.49
CA THR A 53 9.28 -14.15 3.85
C THR A 53 8.79 -12.72 4.15
N ALA A 54 8.83 -12.34 5.42
CA ALA A 54 8.51 -10.98 5.82
C ALA A 54 9.41 -9.96 5.09
N PHE A 55 8.80 -8.88 4.60
CA PHE A 55 9.54 -7.80 3.97
C PHE A 55 10.05 -6.80 5.01
N GLU A 56 11.12 -6.09 4.66
CA GLU A 56 11.61 -4.94 5.42
C GLU A 56 10.84 -3.68 5.00
N ASP A 57 10.27 -2.94 5.95
CA ASP A 57 9.66 -1.64 5.67
C ASP A 57 10.73 -0.55 5.70
N SER A 58 11.15 -0.10 4.54
CA SER A 58 12.13 0.97 4.33
C SER A 58 11.48 2.27 3.84
N ARG A 59 10.14 2.41 3.99
CA ARG A 59 9.45 3.66 3.67
C ARG A 59 9.84 4.76 4.66
N PRO A 60 9.92 6.01 4.22
CA PRO A 60 10.16 7.14 5.11
C PRO A 60 8.99 7.36 6.09
N GLU A 61 7.75 7.14 5.63
CA GLU A 61 6.54 7.23 6.45
C GLU A 61 5.90 5.84 6.56
N LYS A 62 5.95 5.25 7.77
CA LYS A 62 5.46 3.88 8.02
C LYS A 62 4.06 3.84 8.61
N ASN A 63 3.63 4.93 9.24
CA ASN A 63 2.40 4.98 10.02
C ASN A 63 1.16 5.26 9.17
N ARG A 64 1.36 5.77 7.95
CA ARG A 64 0.28 6.08 7.00
C ARG A 64 0.69 5.77 5.57
N LEU A 65 -0.32 5.74 4.70
CA LEU A 65 -0.13 5.56 3.26
C LEU A 65 -0.08 6.90 2.53
N GLY A 66 -0.60 7.97 3.12
CA GLY A 66 -0.63 9.29 2.53
C GLY A 66 -1.72 10.18 3.09
N THR A 67 -2.07 11.22 2.35
CA THR A 67 -2.94 12.29 2.83
C THR A 67 -3.99 12.66 1.77
N ARG A 68 -5.22 12.92 2.23
CA ARG A 68 -6.23 13.61 1.44
C ARG A 68 -6.31 15.07 1.89
N THR A 69 -6.01 16.01 0.99
CA THR A 69 -6.23 17.43 1.20
C THR A 69 -7.56 17.86 0.59
N HIS A 70 -8.39 18.56 1.35
CA HIS A 70 -9.68 19.04 0.88
C HIS A 70 -9.56 20.41 0.21
N PHE A 71 -10.39 20.70 -0.79
CA PHE A 71 -10.35 21.95 -1.54
C PHE A 71 -10.51 23.20 -0.63
N TRP A 72 -11.38 23.11 0.38
CA TRP A 72 -11.64 24.20 1.34
C TRP A 72 -10.71 24.18 2.56
N GLY A 73 -9.64 23.41 2.50
CA GLY A 73 -8.72 23.20 3.61
C GLY A 73 -9.12 22.01 4.48
N GLY A 74 -8.17 21.57 5.32
CA GLY A 74 -8.28 20.39 6.13
C GLY A 74 -7.67 19.16 5.46
N GLU A 75 -7.33 18.17 6.29
CA GLU A 75 -6.64 16.95 5.88
C GLU A 75 -7.30 15.71 6.48
N SER A 76 -7.22 14.62 5.75
CA SER A 76 -7.53 13.27 6.21
C SER A 76 -6.35 12.38 5.88
N TYR A 77 -6.16 11.27 6.59
CA TYR A 77 -4.99 10.41 6.43
C TYR A 77 -5.42 9.01 5.99
N PHE A 78 -4.72 8.47 5.01
CA PHE A 78 -4.91 7.09 4.57
C PHE A 78 -4.04 6.16 5.40
N ASN A 79 -4.66 5.17 6.03
CA ASN A 79 -3.96 4.15 6.82
C ASN A 79 -4.37 2.76 6.35
N LEU A 80 -3.48 1.78 6.55
CA LEU A 80 -3.83 0.39 6.31
C LEU A 80 -4.93 -0.09 7.24
N LEU A 81 -5.89 -0.81 6.69
CA LEU A 81 -7.00 -1.40 7.45
C LEU A 81 -6.43 -2.32 8.55
N GLY A 82 -6.98 -2.14 9.77
CA GLY A 82 -6.55 -2.91 10.94
C GLY A 82 -5.17 -2.55 11.48
N GLY A 83 -4.51 -1.48 10.99
CA GLY A 83 -3.21 -1.03 11.48
C GLY A 83 -2.06 -1.99 11.19
N LYS A 84 -2.20 -2.87 10.19
CA LYS A 84 -1.17 -3.83 9.81
C LYS A 84 0.10 -3.12 9.32
N PRO A 85 1.29 -3.68 9.57
CA PRO A 85 2.54 -3.16 8.99
C PRO A 85 2.52 -3.22 7.46
N GLY A 86 2.94 -2.13 6.78
CA GLY A 86 2.94 -2.06 5.31
C GLY A 86 3.76 -3.17 4.65
N ALA A 87 4.87 -3.53 5.25
CA ALA A 87 5.73 -4.61 4.76
C ALA A 87 5.05 -6.00 4.83
N GLU A 88 4.25 -6.25 5.87
CA GLU A 88 3.46 -7.50 5.98
C GLU A 88 2.38 -7.54 4.90
N VAL A 89 1.67 -6.43 4.71
CA VAL A 89 0.63 -6.31 3.68
C VAL A 89 1.22 -6.49 2.27
N ALA A 90 2.38 -5.89 1.99
CA ALA A 90 3.07 -6.04 0.73
C ALA A 90 3.55 -7.49 0.49
N ALA A 91 4.11 -8.16 1.50
CA ALA A 91 4.52 -9.56 1.40
C ALA A 91 3.32 -10.49 1.16
N GLN A 92 2.20 -10.25 1.86
CA GLN A 92 0.95 -10.98 1.65
C GLN A 92 0.43 -10.78 0.22
N ALA A 93 0.40 -9.53 -0.27
CA ALA A 93 -0.05 -9.21 -1.62
C ALA A 93 0.81 -9.92 -2.69
N VAL A 94 2.12 -10.00 -2.49
CA VAL A 94 3.02 -10.78 -3.38
C VAL A 94 2.66 -12.26 -3.36
N ALA A 95 2.46 -12.85 -2.18
CA ALA A 95 2.10 -14.26 -2.06
C ALA A 95 0.76 -14.57 -2.73
N ASP A 96 -0.25 -13.72 -2.51
CA ASP A 96 -1.58 -13.89 -3.09
C ASP A 96 -1.57 -13.69 -4.61
N TYR A 97 -0.80 -12.71 -5.10
CA TYR A 97 -0.60 -12.50 -6.53
C TYR A 97 0.05 -13.72 -7.21
N LEU A 98 1.12 -14.28 -6.62
CA LEU A 98 1.78 -15.48 -7.15
C LEU A 98 0.84 -16.69 -7.15
N LYS A 99 0.03 -16.86 -6.10
CA LYS A 99 -1.02 -17.91 -6.07
C LYS A 99 -2.02 -17.75 -7.21
N MET A 100 -2.49 -16.53 -7.44
CA MET A 100 -3.41 -16.22 -8.54
C MET A 100 -2.78 -16.56 -9.91
N LYS A 101 -1.47 -16.40 -10.06
CA LYS A 101 -0.72 -16.78 -11.27
C LYS A 101 -0.38 -18.28 -11.33
N GLY A 102 -0.91 -19.10 -10.42
CA GLY A 102 -0.76 -20.57 -10.43
C GLY A 102 0.50 -21.09 -9.74
N TRP A 103 1.24 -20.26 -9.01
CA TRP A 103 2.40 -20.67 -8.23
C TRP A 103 1.96 -21.19 -6.85
N ARG A 104 2.73 -22.13 -6.26
CA ARG A 104 2.52 -22.58 -4.89
C ARG A 104 3.24 -21.63 -3.93
N ALA A 105 2.71 -20.42 -3.75
CA ALA A 105 3.31 -19.40 -2.91
C ALA A 105 2.68 -19.37 -1.52
N GLU A 106 3.49 -19.26 -0.47
CA GLU A 106 3.03 -19.15 0.91
C GLU A 106 3.79 -18.07 1.65
N LEU A 107 3.07 -17.27 2.46
CA LEU A 107 3.70 -16.32 3.37
C LEU A 107 4.23 -17.09 4.58
N VAL A 108 5.53 -17.01 4.81
CA VAL A 108 6.21 -17.67 5.93
C VAL A 108 6.47 -16.66 7.04
N LYS A 109 6.02 -16.96 8.25
CA LYS A 109 6.32 -16.14 9.42
C LYS A 109 7.78 -16.30 9.84
N PRO A 110 8.42 -15.23 10.33
CA PRO A 110 9.79 -15.33 10.87
C PRO A 110 9.87 -16.42 11.95
N GLY A 111 10.81 -17.36 11.78
CA GLY A 111 10.98 -18.49 12.70
C GLY A 111 10.10 -19.74 12.43
N GLY A 112 9.28 -19.71 11.38
CA GLY A 112 8.48 -20.87 10.93
C GLY A 112 9.34 -21.81 10.08
N SER A 113 9.94 -22.82 10.69
CA SER A 113 10.99 -23.65 10.08
C SER A 113 10.54 -24.69 9.03
N GLY A 114 9.23 -24.84 8.78
CA GLY A 114 8.74 -25.93 7.92
C GLY A 114 8.60 -25.56 6.42
N ALA A 115 7.88 -24.51 6.10
CA ALA A 115 7.57 -24.14 4.71
C ALA A 115 8.78 -23.53 3.99
N GLU A 116 9.61 -22.76 4.70
CA GLU A 116 10.83 -22.14 4.15
C GLU A 116 11.87 -23.19 3.75
N SER A 117 11.97 -24.28 4.51
CA SER A 117 12.94 -25.35 4.24
C SER A 117 12.60 -26.23 3.03
N ASN A 118 11.35 -26.23 2.55
CA ASN A 118 10.89 -27.11 1.47
C ASN A 118 10.55 -26.38 0.17
N ALA A 119 10.59 -25.04 0.16
CA ALA A 119 10.31 -24.26 -1.03
C ALA A 119 11.47 -24.33 -2.04
N ASP A 120 11.15 -24.33 -3.33
CA ASP A 120 12.12 -24.27 -4.42
C ASP A 120 12.79 -22.89 -4.47
N VAL A 121 12.02 -21.85 -4.12
CA VAL A 121 12.46 -20.46 -4.09
C VAL A 121 12.05 -19.78 -2.80
N THR A 122 12.99 -19.10 -2.15
CA THR A 122 12.70 -18.18 -1.06
C THR A 122 12.70 -16.75 -1.58
N LEU A 123 11.55 -16.06 -1.44
CA LEU A 123 11.38 -14.69 -1.87
C LEU A 123 11.34 -13.76 -0.67
N SER A 124 12.29 -12.87 -0.59
CA SER A 124 12.38 -11.80 0.41
C SER A 124 12.27 -10.43 -0.28
N GLY A 125 12.03 -9.37 0.49
CA GLY A 125 11.90 -8.06 -0.13
C GLY A 125 12.04 -6.88 0.82
N LYS A 126 12.10 -5.69 0.20
CA LYS A 126 12.05 -4.39 0.88
C LYS A 126 10.93 -3.55 0.27
N LEU A 127 10.06 -3.04 1.12
CA LEU A 127 9.05 -2.06 0.74
C LEU A 127 9.67 -0.67 0.80
N LEU A 128 9.83 -0.01 -0.35
CA LEU A 128 10.43 1.32 -0.45
C LEU A 128 9.38 2.43 -0.59
N ASP A 129 8.23 2.13 -1.22
CA ASP A 129 7.09 3.04 -1.36
C ASP A 129 5.79 2.23 -1.43
N LEU A 130 4.78 2.72 -0.78
CA LEU A 130 3.40 2.27 -0.84
C LEU A 130 2.57 3.44 -0.36
N SER A 131 2.14 4.27 -1.30
CA SER A 131 1.51 5.55 -0.99
C SER A 131 0.32 5.86 -1.88
N VAL A 132 -0.65 6.57 -1.31
CA VAL A 132 -1.79 7.14 -2.02
C VAL A 132 -2.08 8.53 -1.47
N ASP A 133 -2.16 9.53 -2.33
CA ASP A 133 -2.53 10.88 -1.99
C ASP A 133 -3.75 11.31 -2.81
N ALA A 134 -4.63 12.11 -2.20
CA ALA A 134 -5.79 12.67 -2.87
C ALA A 134 -5.85 14.18 -2.64
N LYS A 135 -5.88 14.95 -3.73
CA LYS A 135 -5.91 16.41 -3.70
C LYS A 135 -7.23 16.95 -4.22
N GLY A 136 -8.01 17.53 -3.32
CA GLY A 136 -9.24 18.22 -3.68
C GLY A 136 -8.93 19.48 -4.50
N LYS A 137 -9.51 19.56 -5.70
CA LYS A 137 -9.48 20.71 -6.61
C LYS A 137 -10.90 21.21 -6.82
N PHE A 138 -11.06 22.33 -7.55
CA PHE A 138 -12.39 22.78 -7.92
C PHE A 138 -13.09 21.74 -8.80
N LEU A 139 -14.26 21.26 -8.35
CA LEU A 139 -15.11 20.26 -9.00
C LEU A 139 -14.48 18.87 -9.25
N GLN A 140 -13.31 18.57 -8.67
CA GLN A 140 -12.71 17.24 -8.79
C GLN A 140 -11.73 16.96 -7.67
N THR A 141 -11.42 15.69 -7.47
CA THR A 141 -10.30 15.24 -6.64
C THR A 141 -9.34 14.44 -7.52
N GLU A 142 -8.07 14.83 -7.51
CA GLU A 142 -7.00 14.08 -8.15
C GLU A 142 -6.41 13.12 -7.13
N ILE A 143 -6.38 11.84 -7.47
CA ILE A 143 -5.84 10.75 -6.66
C ILE A 143 -4.56 10.27 -7.35
N SER A 144 -3.49 10.09 -6.60
CA SER A 144 -2.24 9.53 -7.10
C SER A 144 -1.76 8.42 -6.19
N SER A 145 -1.27 7.33 -6.76
CA SER A 145 -0.76 6.19 -6.02
C SER A 145 0.59 5.74 -6.55
N LYS A 146 1.43 5.21 -5.66
CA LYS A 146 2.74 4.66 -6.00
C LYS A 146 3.00 3.39 -5.20
N SER A 147 3.69 2.45 -5.84
CA SER A 147 4.27 1.29 -5.18
C SER A 147 5.70 1.08 -5.65
N LYS A 148 6.61 0.74 -4.73
CA LYS A 148 7.99 0.38 -5.05
C LYS A 148 8.47 -0.69 -4.09
N ILE A 149 8.74 -1.87 -4.64
CA ILE A 149 9.17 -3.04 -3.88
C ILE A 149 10.45 -3.58 -4.53
N VAL A 150 11.48 -3.80 -3.74
CA VAL A 150 12.65 -4.58 -4.16
C VAL A 150 12.40 -6.02 -3.73
N VAL A 151 12.45 -6.96 -4.66
CA VAL A 151 12.35 -8.41 -4.38
C VAL A 151 13.67 -9.09 -4.66
N GLN A 152 13.97 -10.11 -3.86
CA GLN A 152 15.10 -11.02 -4.01
C GLN A 152 14.58 -12.44 -3.91
N ALA A 153 14.78 -13.22 -4.94
CA ALA A 153 14.39 -14.62 -5.00
C ALA A 153 15.65 -15.49 -5.02
N LEU A 154 15.82 -16.28 -3.98
CA LEU A 154 16.92 -17.23 -3.83
C LEU A 154 16.45 -18.60 -4.28
N ASN A 155 17.07 -19.16 -5.31
CA ASN A 155 16.85 -20.53 -5.75
C ASN A 155 17.57 -21.50 -4.82
N ARG A 156 16.84 -22.45 -4.26
CA ARG A 156 17.40 -23.40 -3.31
C ARG A 156 18.35 -24.43 -3.95
N ALA A 157 18.04 -24.86 -5.16
CA ALA A 157 18.75 -25.95 -5.82
C ALA A 157 20.20 -25.60 -6.19
N ASP A 158 20.47 -24.34 -6.56
CA ASP A 158 21.81 -23.91 -7.02
C ASP A 158 22.36 -22.68 -6.27
N GLY A 159 21.58 -22.12 -5.31
CA GLY A 159 21.97 -20.92 -4.58
C GLY A 159 21.97 -19.64 -5.39
N SER A 160 21.52 -19.67 -6.64
CA SER A 160 21.46 -18.46 -7.47
C SER A 160 20.37 -17.50 -7.01
N MET A 161 20.61 -16.20 -7.20
CA MET A 161 19.71 -15.14 -6.76
C MET A 161 19.23 -14.29 -7.92
N VAL A 162 17.94 -14.03 -7.96
CA VAL A 162 17.31 -13.05 -8.83
C VAL A 162 16.90 -11.84 -7.99
N ARG A 163 17.31 -10.65 -8.42
CA ARG A 163 16.92 -9.39 -7.77
C ARG A 163 16.28 -8.45 -8.76
N MET A 164 15.16 -7.84 -8.39
CA MET A 164 14.49 -6.83 -9.22
C MET A 164 13.77 -5.80 -8.39
N THR A 165 13.50 -4.65 -9.02
CA THR A 165 12.67 -3.59 -8.46
C THR A 165 11.34 -3.55 -9.20
N LEU A 166 10.26 -3.71 -8.47
CA LEU A 166 8.88 -3.64 -8.94
C LEU A 166 8.35 -2.26 -8.63
N ASN A 167 7.96 -1.48 -9.65
CA ASN A 167 7.41 -0.14 -9.44
C ASN A 167 6.11 0.00 -10.21
N GLY A 168 5.13 0.62 -9.57
CA GLY A 168 3.88 1.07 -10.15
C GLY A 168 3.64 2.53 -9.78
N ALA A 169 2.94 3.24 -10.63
CA ALA A 169 2.40 4.56 -10.36
C ALA A 169 1.13 4.75 -11.19
N GLY A 170 0.16 5.44 -10.63
CA GLY A 170 -1.09 5.77 -11.29
C GLY A 170 -1.66 7.08 -10.77
N THR A 171 -2.48 7.71 -11.59
CA THR A 171 -3.22 8.93 -11.24
C THR A 171 -4.61 8.85 -11.84
N GLU A 172 -5.60 9.21 -11.05
CA GLU A 172 -7.01 9.25 -11.44
C GLU A 172 -7.63 10.56 -10.99
N SER A 173 -8.66 11.01 -11.68
CA SER A 173 -9.45 12.18 -11.28
C SER A 173 -10.91 11.79 -11.20
N VAL A 174 -11.52 12.04 -10.03
CA VAL A 174 -12.93 11.77 -9.76
C VAL A 174 -13.69 13.05 -9.46
N PHE A 175 -14.96 13.12 -9.84
CA PHE A 175 -15.81 14.28 -9.55
C PHE A 175 -16.19 14.34 -8.07
N TRP A 176 -16.65 13.23 -7.51
CA TRP A 176 -16.86 13.03 -6.08
C TRP A 176 -15.87 11.99 -5.58
N PHE A 177 -15.16 12.33 -4.54
CA PHE A 177 -14.21 11.42 -3.92
C PHE A 177 -14.93 10.41 -3.05
N ASP A 178 -14.71 9.13 -3.32
CA ASP A 178 -15.00 8.02 -2.44
C ASP A 178 -13.68 7.39 -1.94
N PRO A 179 -13.57 6.94 -0.69
CA PRO A 179 -12.43 6.14 -0.23
C PRO A 179 -12.12 4.92 -1.09
N GLU A 180 -13.14 4.32 -1.72
CA GLU A 180 -13.00 3.18 -2.62
C GLU A 180 -12.20 3.53 -3.89
N ASP A 181 -12.28 4.77 -4.38
CA ASP A 181 -11.46 5.23 -5.52
C ASP A 181 -9.97 5.16 -5.19
N ALA A 182 -9.58 5.68 -4.01
CA ALA A 182 -8.19 5.64 -3.56
C ALA A 182 -7.70 4.21 -3.32
N GLN A 183 -8.56 3.35 -2.75
CA GLN A 183 -8.27 1.93 -2.55
C GLN A 183 -8.13 1.18 -3.88
N GLY A 184 -9.04 1.42 -4.82
CA GLY A 184 -9.03 0.82 -6.16
C GLY A 184 -7.75 1.15 -6.90
N LEU A 185 -7.42 2.46 -7.00
CA LEU A 185 -6.19 2.92 -7.66
C LEU A 185 -4.92 2.33 -7.00
N MET A 186 -4.88 2.24 -5.66
CA MET A 186 -3.73 1.66 -4.96
C MET A 186 -3.57 0.16 -5.26
N ASN A 187 -4.66 -0.60 -5.26
CA ASN A 187 -4.65 -2.01 -5.60
C ASN A 187 -4.24 -2.23 -7.06
N GLU A 188 -4.76 -1.44 -7.99
CA GLU A 188 -4.38 -1.48 -9.41
C GLU A 188 -2.88 -1.22 -9.60
N VAL A 189 -2.35 -0.15 -9.00
CA VAL A 189 -0.94 0.22 -9.07
C VAL A 189 -0.04 -0.86 -8.47
N LEU A 190 -0.44 -1.46 -7.35
CA LEU A 190 0.29 -2.57 -6.74
C LEU A 190 0.31 -3.79 -7.66
N ILE A 191 -0.85 -4.22 -8.19
CA ILE A 191 -0.95 -5.36 -9.10
C ILE A 191 -0.12 -5.12 -10.36
N ALA A 192 -0.21 -3.94 -10.98
CA ALA A 192 0.60 -3.57 -12.15
C ALA A 192 2.11 -3.63 -11.86
N SER A 193 2.52 -3.33 -10.62
CA SER A 193 3.91 -3.51 -10.22
C SER A 193 4.28 -4.99 -10.08
N LEU A 194 3.40 -5.82 -9.51
CA LEU A 194 3.62 -7.26 -9.33
C LEU A 194 3.60 -8.04 -10.64
N GLU A 195 2.86 -7.58 -11.64
CA GLU A 195 2.88 -8.16 -13.00
C GLU A 195 4.29 -8.21 -13.58
N LYS A 196 5.12 -7.22 -13.28
CA LYS A 196 6.52 -7.16 -13.73
C LYS A 196 7.36 -8.30 -13.15
N LEU A 197 7.00 -8.84 -11.98
CA LEU A 197 7.69 -10.00 -11.42
C LEU A 197 7.53 -11.22 -12.34
N VAL A 198 6.31 -11.53 -12.74
CA VAL A 198 6.03 -12.69 -13.60
C VAL A 198 6.41 -12.41 -15.05
N ALA A 199 6.20 -11.18 -15.54
CA ALA A 199 6.54 -10.80 -16.90
C ALA A 199 8.06 -10.89 -17.19
N ASN A 200 8.89 -10.51 -16.21
CA ASN A 200 10.35 -10.43 -16.38
C ASN A 200 11.10 -11.67 -15.85
N THR A 201 10.36 -12.68 -15.37
CA THR A 201 10.96 -13.93 -14.92
C THR A 201 10.43 -15.12 -15.72
N LYS A 202 11.20 -16.20 -15.76
CA LYS A 202 10.84 -17.50 -16.33
C LYS A 202 11.27 -18.60 -15.37
N VAL A 203 10.65 -19.75 -15.50
CA VAL A 203 11.05 -20.96 -14.77
C VAL A 203 11.80 -21.87 -15.75
N GLU A 204 13.04 -22.16 -15.46
CA GLU A 204 13.88 -23.10 -16.19
C GLU A 204 14.49 -24.13 -15.24
N ASN A 205 14.30 -25.43 -15.47
CA ASN A 205 14.82 -26.51 -14.65
C ASN A 205 14.47 -26.35 -13.15
N ASN A 206 13.25 -25.95 -12.82
CA ASN A 206 12.78 -25.61 -11.48
C ASN A 206 13.55 -24.43 -10.81
N LEU A 207 14.19 -23.58 -11.59
CA LEU A 207 14.86 -22.38 -11.12
C LEU A 207 14.14 -21.14 -11.65
N LEU A 208 14.04 -20.12 -10.82
CA LEU A 208 13.57 -18.80 -11.22
C LEU A 208 14.73 -18.03 -11.87
N ARG A 209 14.54 -17.56 -13.08
CA ARG A 209 15.54 -16.78 -13.85
C ARG A 209 14.92 -15.50 -14.39
N LEU A 210 15.76 -14.51 -14.66
CA LEU A 210 15.34 -13.36 -15.47
C LEU A 210 15.19 -13.80 -16.95
N LYS A 211 14.24 -13.16 -17.63
CA LYS A 211 14.10 -13.30 -19.10
C LYS A 211 15.17 -12.53 -19.83
#